data_c9c081cd1e6c4758d4968320343bf677
#
_entry.id   c9c081cd1e6c4758d4968320343bf677
#
_cell.length_a   1.000
_cell.length_b   1.000
_cell.length_c   1.000
_cell.angle_alpha   90.00
_cell.angle_beta   90.00
_cell.angle_gamma   90.00
#
_symmetry.space_group_name_H-M   'P 1'
#
loop_
_entity.id
_entity.type
_entity.pdbx_description
1 polymer ?
#
loop_
_entity_poly.entity_id
_entity_poly.type
_entity_poly.pdbx_seq_one_letter_code
_entity_poly.pdbx_strand_id
1 'polypeptide(L)'
;MSMLDTIRAKRDQIYAIAREHKAEKLWVFGSCARGEERENSDIDFLVKYSPEASLFDDIRFERSLSALFSRGVDLVSSAVLPREVRFANRVCKEAVPV
;
A
#
# COMPACT_ATOMS: atom_id res chain seq x y z
N MET A 1 -5.36 -15.41 -11.52
CA MET A 1 -5.15 -14.95 -10.14
C MET A 1 -5.18 -13.42 -10.12
N SER A 2 -5.98 -12.81 -9.25
CA SER A 2 -6.04 -11.35 -9.17
C SER A 2 -4.80 -10.79 -8.48
N MET A 3 -4.55 -9.49 -8.65
CA MET A 3 -3.45 -8.84 -7.95
C MET A 3 -3.66 -8.89 -6.43
N LEU A 4 -4.90 -8.80 -5.96
CA LEU A 4 -5.20 -8.93 -4.54
C LEU A 4 -4.78 -10.31 -4.00
N ASP A 5 -5.02 -11.37 -4.74
CA ASP A 5 -4.57 -12.73 -4.37
C ASP A 5 -3.06 -12.81 -4.32
N THR A 6 -2.37 -12.19 -5.27
CA THR A 6 -0.91 -12.12 -5.30
C THR A 6 -0.37 -11.36 -4.09
N ILE A 7 -1.00 -10.24 -3.74
CA ILE A 7 -0.63 -9.44 -2.56
C ILE A 7 -0.77 -10.27 -1.29
N ARG A 8 -1.89 -10.97 -1.15
CA ARG A 8 -2.14 -11.82 0.02
C ARG A 8 -1.15 -12.99 0.11
N ALA A 9 -0.79 -13.58 -1.02
CA ALA A 9 0.20 -14.65 -1.05
C ALA A 9 1.60 -14.17 -0.63
N LYS A 10 1.90 -12.89 -0.83
CA LYS A 10 3.19 -12.28 -0.47
C LYS A 10 3.14 -11.50 0.84
N ARG A 11 2.09 -11.66 1.63
CA ARG A 11 1.86 -10.91 2.87
C ARG A 11 3.06 -10.94 3.81
N ASP A 12 3.64 -12.11 4.04
CA ASP A 12 4.78 -12.24 4.95
C ASP A 12 6.00 -11.47 4.45
N GLN A 13 6.25 -11.51 3.15
CA GLN A 13 7.34 -10.76 2.52
C GLN A 13 7.08 -9.24 2.62
N ILE A 14 5.85 -8.82 2.39
CA ILE A 14 5.44 -7.41 2.49
C ILE A 14 5.69 -6.89 3.91
N TYR A 15 5.26 -7.63 4.93
CA TYR A 15 5.43 -7.19 6.31
C TYR A 15 6.87 -7.29 6.80
N ALA A 16 7.67 -8.21 6.26
CA ALA A 16 9.10 -8.22 6.55
C ALA A 16 9.77 -6.94 6.05
N ILE A 17 9.44 -6.51 4.84
CA ILE A 17 9.93 -5.24 4.28
C ILE A 17 9.37 -4.05 5.06
N ALA A 18 8.09 -4.10 5.41
CA ALA A 18 7.43 -3.03 6.16
C ALA A 18 8.12 -2.74 7.49
N ARG A 19 8.52 -3.78 8.22
CA ARG A 19 9.24 -3.61 9.49
C ARG A 19 10.58 -2.90 9.31
N GLU A 20 11.27 -3.17 8.23
CA GLU A 20 12.55 -2.50 7.93
C GLU A 20 12.38 -0.99 7.70
N HIS A 21 11.19 -0.58 7.27
CA HIS A 21 10.89 0.81 6.93
C HIS A 21 9.89 1.47 7.88
N LYS A 22 9.68 0.86 9.05
CA LYS A 22 8.83 1.40 10.12
C LYS A 22 7.37 1.59 9.71
N ALA A 23 6.90 0.77 8.78
CA ALA A 23 5.49 0.69 8.42
C ALA A 23 4.82 -0.34 9.32
N GLU A 24 3.74 0.05 10.01
CA GLU A 24 3.06 -0.80 10.96
C GLU A 24 1.94 -1.60 10.33
N LYS A 25 1.21 -1.01 9.40
CA LYS A 25 0.05 -1.63 8.79
C LYS A 25 -0.17 -1.15 7.38
N LEU A 26 -0.70 -2.03 6.53
CA LEU A 26 -0.99 -1.74 5.13
C LEU A 26 -2.40 -2.17 4.77
N TRP A 27 -2.97 -1.42 3.85
CA TRP A 27 -4.21 -1.77 3.15
C TRP A 27 -3.98 -1.58 1.66
N VAL A 28 -4.66 -2.35 0.85
CA VAL A 28 -4.70 -2.11 -0.59
C VAL A 28 -6.00 -1.37 -0.93
N PHE A 29 -5.93 -0.40 -1.83
CA PHE A 29 -7.13 0.31 -2.29
C PHE A 29 -7.05 0.53 -3.80
N GLY A 30 -8.01 1.28 -4.36
CA GLY A 30 -8.05 1.56 -5.77
C GLY A 30 -8.43 0.34 -6.61
N SER A 31 -7.95 0.29 -7.84
CA SER A 31 -8.33 -0.74 -8.80
C SER A 31 -8.01 -2.16 -8.34
N CYS A 32 -6.90 -2.36 -7.66
CA CYS A 32 -6.51 -3.68 -7.15
C CYS A 32 -7.48 -4.18 -6.07
N ALA A 33 -7.95 -3.29 -5.20
CA ALA A 33 -8.92 -3.64 -4.17
C ALA A 33 -10.27 -4.02 -4.75
N ARG A 34 -10.65 -3.38 -5.86
CA ARG A 34 -11.92 -3.64 -6.56
C ARG A 34 -11.86 -4.80 -7.55
N GLY A 35 -10.67 -5.37 -7.79
CA GLY A 35 -10.50 -6.40 -8.80
C GLY A 35 -10.59 -5.87 -10.23
N GLU A 36 -10.36 -4.58 -10.42
CA GLU A 36 -10.46 -3.89 -11.72
C GLU A 36 -9.08 -3.55 -12.32
N GLU A 37 -8.01 -4.06 -11.72
CA GLU A 37 -6.66 -3.76 -12.17
C GLU A 37 -6.40 -4.28 -13.58
N ARG A 38 -5.60 -3.50 -14.32
CA ARG A 38 -5.11 -3.86 -15.64
C ARG A 38 -3.64 -4.26 -15.53
N GLU A 39 -3.12 -4.88 -16.57
CA GLU A 39 -1.74 -5.37 -16.61
C GLU A 39 -0.69 -4.31 -16.23
N ASN A 40 -0.94 -3.05 -16.60
CA ASN A 40 -0.03 -1.94 -16.32
C ASN A 40 -0.50 -1.02 -15.19
N SER A 41 -1.52 -1.41 -14.43
CA SER A 41 -2.02 -0.61 -13.32
C SER A 41 -1.03 -0.60 -12.17
N ASP A 42 -0.84 0.57 -11.54
CA ASP A 42 -0.08 0.67 -10.31
C ASP A 42 -0.87 0.07 -9.15
N ILE A 43 -0.15 -0.41 -8.16
CA ILE A 43 -0.77 -0.93 -6.94
C ILE A 43 -0.81 0.23 -5.93
N ASP A 44 -2.01 0.54 -5.43
CA ASP A 44 -2.20 1.61 -4.46
C ASP A 44 -2.30 1.02 -3.05
N PHE A 45 -1.36 1.39 -2.19
CA PHE A 45 -1.36 0.99 -0.78
C PHE A 45 -1.59 2.19 0.12
N LEU A 46 -2.40 1.97 1.14
CA LEU A 46 -2.50 2.87 2.28
C LEU A 46 -1.60 2.32 3.37
N VAL A 47 -0.76 3.17 3.95
CA VAL A 47 0.25 2.75 4.91
C VAL A 47 0.12 3.54 6.20
N LYS A 48 0.11 2.85 7.32
CA LYS A 48 0.24 3.45 8.64
C LYS A 48 1.69 3.30 9.08
N TYR A 49 2.42 4.40 9.15
CA TYR A 49 3.79 4.42 9.60
C TYR A 49 3.88 4.65 11.11
N SER A 50 4.95 4.13 11.70
CA SER A 50 5.36 4.50 13.06
C SER A 50 5.67 6.01 13.10
N PRO A 51 5.47 6.68 14.26
CA PRO A 51 5.86 8.08 14.39
C PRO A 51 7.35 8.35 14.13
N GLU A 52 8.18 7.33 14.21
CA GLU A 52 9.63 7.43 13.98
C GLU A 52 10.00 7.34 12.50
N ALA A 53 9.07 7.00 11.63
CA ALA A 53 9.35 6.86 10.20
C ALA A 53 9.66 8.21 9.57
N SER A 54 10.65 8.22 8.66
CA SER A 54 11.04 9.40 7.92
C SER A 54 10.54 9.32 6.48
N LEU A 55 10.71 10.43 5.73
CA LEU A 55 10.43 10.45 4.29
C LEU A 55 11.29 9.42 3.55
N PHE A 56 12.51 9.18 4.00
CA PHE A 56 13.39 8.18 3.38
C PHE A 56 12.83 6.77 3.54
N ASP A 57 12.21 6.47 4.67
CA ASP A 57 11.54 5.19 4.89
C ASP A 57 10.44 4.98 3.86
N ASP A 58 9.63 6.00 3.61
CA ASP A 58 8.54 5.95 2.62
C ASP A 58 9.07 5.67 1.21
N ILE A 59 10.09 6.39 0.80
CA ILE A 59 10.69 6.24 -0.53
C ILE A 59 11.30 4.84 -0.70
N ARG A 60 12.02 4.36 0.29
CA ARG A 60 12.65 3.04 0.25
C ARG A 60 11.63 1.92 0.27
N PHE A 61 10.58 2.08 1.06
CA PHE A 61 9.49 1.11 1.13
C PHE A 61 8.79 0.97 -0.22
N GLU A 62 8.48 2.10 -0.85
CA GLU A 62 7.88 2.12 -2.19
C GLU A 62 8.75 1.36 -3.19
N ARG A 63 10.04 1.63 -3.20
CA ARG A 63 10.99 0.97 -4.10
C ARG A 63 11.06 -0.53 -3.85
N SER A 64 11.09 -0.93 -2.60
CA SER A 64 11.15 -2.35 -2.22
C SER A 64 9.89 -3.09 -2.65
N LEU A 65 8.73 -2.48 -2.44
CA LEU A 65 7.46 -3.07 -2.86
C LEU A 65 7.36 -3.14 -4.39
N SER A 66 7.79 -2.10 -5.07
CA SER A 66 7.81 -2.07 -6.55
C SER A 66 8.70 -3.19 -7.10
N ALA A 67 9.85 -3.42 -6.49
CA ALA A 67 10.74 -4.52 -6.88
C ALA A 67 10.09 -5.89 -6.61
N LEU A 68 9.40 -6.03 -5.48
CA LEU A 68 8.74 -7.29 -5.11
C LEU A 68 7.66 -7.68 -6.12
N PHE A 69 6.90 -6.71 -6.61
CA PHE A 69 5.79 -6.93 -7.53
C PHE A 69 6.17 -6.73 -9.01
N SER A 70 7.36 -6.21 -9.29
CA SER A 70 7.79 -5.81 -10.64
C SER A 70 6.77 -4.90 -11.31
N ARG A 71 6.24 -3.94 -10.55
CA ARG A 71 5.14 -3.07 -10.96
C ARG A 71 5.22 -1.75 -10.19
N GLY A 72 4.67 -0.69 -10.75
CA GLY A 72 4.56 0.59 -10.05
C GLY A 72 3.73 0.45 -8.78
N VAL A 73 4.17 1.11 -7.72
CA VAL A 73 3.50 1.10 -6.42
C VAL A 73 3.37 2.54 -5.94
N ASP A 74 2.14 2.92 -5.56
CA ASP A 74 1.88 4.20 -4.92
C ASP A 74 1.57 3.98 -3.45
N LEU A 75 2.23 4.73 -2.59
CA LEU A 75 2.00 4.67 -1.15
C LEU A 75 1.36 5.97 -0.67
N VAL A 76 0.26 5.84 0.05
CA VAL A 76 -0.43 6.95 0.69
C VAL A 76 -0.38 6.74 2.19
N SER A 77 0.16 7.72 2.91
CA SER A 77 0.20 7.66 4.37
C SER A 77 -1.19 7.90 4.96
N SER A 78 -1.58 7.08 5.94
CA SER A 78 -2.86 7.25 6.64
C SER A 78 -2.96 8.61 7.35
N ALA A 79 -1.83 9.24 7.67
CA ALA A 79 -1.80 10.55 8.30
C ALA A 79 -2.31 11.68 7.38
N VAL A 80 -2.34 11.45 6.07
CA VAL A 80 -2.81 12.43 5.08
C VAL A 80 -4.34 12.40 4.94
N LEU A 81 -4.98 11.27 5.26
CA LEU A 81 -6.42 11.07 5.04
C LEU A 81 -7.34 12.13 5.66
N PRO A 82 -7.11 12.60 6.91
CA PRO A 82 -8.01 13.60 7.52
C PRO A 82 -8.07 14.95 6.78
N ARG A 83 -7.13 15.23 5.90
CA ARG A 83 -7.06 16.48 5.16
C ARG A 83 -7.94 16.51 3.92
N GLU A 84 -8.31 15.33 3.41
CA GLU A 84 -9.08 15.16 2.18
C GLU A 84 -10.29 14.28 2.46
N VAL A 85 -11.38 14.88 2.94
CA VAL A 85 -12.57 14.14 3.41
C VAL A 85 -13.13 13.19 2.35
N ARG A 86 -13.25 13.63 1.12
CA ARG A 86 -13.76 12.78 0.04
C ARG A 86 -12.84 11.58 -0.24
N PHE A 87 -11.54 11.85 -0.29
CA PHE A 87 -10.55 10.81 -0.52
C PHE A 87 -10.51 9.84 0.66
N ALA A 88 -10.53 10.35 1.89
CA ALA A 88 -10.56 9.53 3.09
C ALA A 88 -11.77 8.59 3.12
N ASN A 89 -12.96 9.10 2.83
CA ASN A 89 -14.18 8.30 2.80
C ASN A 89 -14.10 7.20 1.75
N ARG A 90 -13.61 7.53 0.56
CA ARG A 90 -13.45 6.58 -0.54
C ARG A 90 -12.44 5.48 -0.19
N VAL A 91 -11.28 5.86 0.34
CA VAL A 91 -10.24 4.91 0.71
C VAL A 91 -10.71 4.00 1.84
N CYS A 92 -11.38 4.55 2.86
CA CYS A 92 -11.89 3.75 3.97
C CYS A 92 -12.93 2.73 3.54
N LYS A 93 -13.75 3.05 2.53
CA LYS A 93 -14.74 2.11 1.99
C LYS A 93 -14.12 1.01 1.13
N GLU A 94 -13.10 1.35 0.36
CA GLU A 94 -12.49 0.45 -0.63
C GLU A 94 -11.28 -0.31 -0.08
N ALA A 95 -10.64 0.18 0.96
CA ALA A 95 -9.40 -0.39 1.47
C ALA A 95 -9.59 -1.80 2.03
N VAL A 96 -8.73 -2.70 1.58
CA VAL A 96 -8.72 -4.09 2.01
C VAL A 96 -7.44 -4.33 2.80
N PRO A 97 -7.52 -4.79 4.05
CA PRO A 97 -6.32 -5.06 4.85
C PRO A 97 -5.42 -6.10 4.20
N VAL A 98 -4.15 -5.84 4.26
CA VAL A 98 -3.13 -6.79 3.81
C VAL A 98 -2.71 -7.70 4.96
#